data_1dd7d1d76bc018b76f1bac64902dfe1d
#
_entry.id   1dd7d1d76bc018b76f1bac64902dfe1d
#
_cell.length_a   1.000
_cell.length_b   1.000
_cell.length_c   1.000
_cell.angle_alpha   90.00
_cell.angle_beta   90.00
_cell.angle_gamma   90.00
#
_symmetry.space_group_name_H-M   'P 1'
#
loop_
_entity.id
_entity.type
_entity.pdbx_description
1 polymer ?
#
loop_
_entity_poly.entity_id
_entity_poly.type
_entity_poly.pdbx_seq_one_letter_code
_entity_poly.pdbx_strand_id
1 'polypeptide(L)'
;MFSVLLLVPSLFAQNANNDGLTFASLQHEFAGTTLNYRQAVVEGKSDEGKALVIYLHGGSSCGTDNITQMQEPGIDSIGHYLVDHQQSAVFLVPQCPDRNRGWGGMAKDIKALLDFAAHSEGVDPDRIYIFGGSMGGTGTWKMLSSYPNYFAAGMPCAANPKGMNAENVATTPVYNVMGGADKIMDGEVRAIAEDFINQLNALGDETKYEVVAGWSHETTCIQSYTTPRLDWVFAHARQTTDFVSSVTTQSSSTDRWYSLQGIEVLSPKQPGIYVHNGRKVVVR
;
A
#
# COMPACT_ATOMS: atom_id res chain seq x y z
N MET A 1 14.79 13.25 27.01
CA MET A 1 13.79 14.34 26.90
C MET A 1 13.19 14.25 25.51
N PHE A 2 12.11 13.50 25.36
CA PHE A 2 11.41 13.34 24.07
C PHE A 2 10.44 14.51 23.92
N SER A 3 10.71 15.36 22.94
CA SER A 3 9.83 16.47 22.58
C SER A 3 8.68 15.89 21.75
N VAL A 4 7.52 15.75 22.35
CA VAL A 4 6.26 15.46 21.64
C VAL A 4 5.88 16.74 20.91
N LEU A 5 6.14 16.80 19.61
CA LEU A 5 5.64 17.88 18.76
C LEU A 5 4.15 17.62 18.54
N LEU A 6 3.30 18.31 19.30
CA LEU A 6 1.88 18.40 19.03
C LEU A 6 1.69 19.11 17.68
N LEU A 7 1.38 18.35 16.64
CA LEU A 7 0.92 18.87 15.36
C LEU A 7 -0.42 19.59 15.59
N VAL A 8 -0.36 20.92 15.62
CA VAL A 8 -1.57 21.74 15.51
C VAL A 8 -2.03 21.63 14.05
N PRO A 9 -3.22 21.11 13.75
CA PRO A 9 -3.72 21.12 12.38
C PRO A 9 -3.93 22.56 11.98
N SER A 10 -3.14 23.05 11.00
CA SER A 10 -3.42 24.33 10.37
C SER A 10 -4.75 24.18 9.62
N LEU A 11 -5.75 24.93 10.09
CA LEU A 11 -7.10 24.99 9.54
C LEU A 11 -7.08 25.73 8.19
N PHE A 12 -6.61 25.07 7.15
CA PHE A 12 -6.92 25.39 5.76
C PHE A 12 -7.47 24.15 5.11
N ALA A 13 -8.68 23.76 5.55
CA ALA A 13 -9.52 22.84 4.81
C ALA A 13 -10.00 23.57 3.56
N GLN A 14 -9.24 23.51 2.45
CA GLN A 14 -9.88 23.63 1.16
C GLN A 14 -10.62 22.32 0.94
N ASN A 15 -11.96 22.39 1.02
CA ASN A 15 -12.83 21.30 0.62
C ASN A 15 -12.54 21.01 -0.86
N ALA A 16 -11.78 19.94 -1.14
CA ALA A 16 -11.95 19.25 -2.38
C ALA A 16 -13.40 18.73 -2.34
N ASN A 17 -14.20 19.04 -3.36
CA ASN A 17 -15.59 18.61 -3.48
C ASN A 17 -15.65 17.10 -3.75
N ASN A 18 -15.39 16.31 -2.73
CA ASN A 18 -15.61 14.87 -2.75
C ASN A 18 -16.78 14.63 -1.81
N ASP A 19 -17.94 14.36 -2.37
CA ASP A 19 -19.22 14.16 -1.72
C ASP A 19 -19.11 13.37 -0.40
N GLY A 20 -18.71 14.07 0.68
CA GLY A 20 -18.64 13.55 2.03
C GLY A 20 -17.25 13.31 2.61
N LEU A 21 -16.14 13.36 1.84
CA LEU A 21 -14.78 13.23 2.38
C LEU A 21 -14.08 14.59 2.54
N THR A 22 -13.52 14.82 3.71
CA THR A 22 -12.66 15.97 4.00
C THR A 22 -11.21 15.51 4.08
N PHE A 23 -10.35 16.08 3.24
CA PHE A 23 -8.92 15.80 3.22
C PHE A 23 -8.13 16.86 3.97
N ALA A 24 -7.50 16.49 5.07
CA ALA A 24 -6.52 17.33 5.76
C ALA A 24 -5.25 17.50 4.91
N SER A 25 -4.66 18.72 4.93
CA SER A 25 -3.37 19.00 4.29
C SER A 25 -2.24 18.77 5.29
N LEU A 26 -1.36 17.82 5.01
CA LEU A 26 -0.35 17.33 5.93
C LEU A 26 1.02 17.24 5.25
N GLN A 27 2.06 17.07 6.06
CA GLN A 27 3.44 16.83 5.64
C GLN A 27 4.04 15.69 6.43
N HIS A 28 4.87 14.89 5.77
CA HIS A 28 5.67 13.85 6.39
C HIS A 28 7.15 14.10 6.10
N GLU A 29 7.97 14.07 7.13
CA GLU A 29 9.41 14.24 6.99
C GLU A 29 10.13 12.90 7.18
N PHE A 30 10.95 12.56 6.19
CA PHE A 30 11.78 11.37 6.21
C PHE A 30 13.14 11.64 5.59
N ALA A 31 14.22 11.35 6.33
CA ALA A 31 15.61 11.46 5.89
C ALA A 31 15.95 12.80 5.18
N GLY A 32 15.38 13.91 5.67
CA GLY A 32 15.60 15.25 5.12
C GLY A 32 14.75 15.58 3.89
N THR A 33 13.81 14.73 3.54
CA THR A 33 12.80 14.99 2.51
C THR A 33 11.44 15.28 3.15
N THR A 34 10.80 16.39 2.77
CA THR A 34 9.42 16.70 3.15
C THR A 34 8.49 16.26 2.04
N LEU A 35 7.56 15.37 2.37
CA LEU A 35 6.51 14.90 1.46
C LEU A 35 5.18 15.52 1.84
N ASN A 36 4.61 16.33 0.95
CA ASN A 36 3.25 16.84 1.09
C ASN A 36 2.25 15.73 0.76
N TYR A 37 1.20 15.62 1.56
CA TYR A 37 0.12 14.68 1.29
C TYR A 37 -1.22 15.18 1.82
N ARG A 38 -2.29 14.63 1.26
CA ARG A 38 -3.65 14.78 1.76
C ARG A 38 -4.07 13.49 2.44
N GLN A 39 -4.86 13.62 3.52
CA GLN A 39 -5.38 12.49 4.26
C GLN A 39 -6.85 12.69 4.58
N ALA A 40 -7.66 11.68 4.27
CA ALA A 40 -9.03 11.56 4.78
C ALA A 40 -9.13 10.33 5.70
N VAL A 41 -10.07 10.39 6.65
CA VAL A 41 -10.44 9.25 7.48
C VAL A 41 -11.91 8.95 7.21
N VAL A 42 -12.19 7.72 6.84
CA VAL A 42 -13.55 7.19 6.65
C VAL A 42 -13.87 6.31 7.84
N GLU A 43 -14.91 6.67 8.58
CA GLU A 43 -15.44 5.83 9.64
C GLU A 43 -16.53 4.92 9.06
N GLY A 44 -16.27 3.64 9.04
CA GLY A 44 -17.19 2.62 8.53
C GLY A 44 -17.91 1.89 9.66
N LYS A 45 -18.66 0.86 9.27
CA LYS A 45 -19.40 -0.01 10.22
C LYS A 45 -18.67 -1.30 10.57
N SER A 46 -17.53 -1.56 9.92
CA SER A 46 -16.76 -2.78 10.15
C SER A 46 -16.10 -2.76 11.53
N ASP A 47 -16.22 -3.84 12.29
CA ASP A 47 -15.44 -4.08 13.50
C ASP A 47 -13.97 -4.43 13.18
N GLU A 48 -13.64 -4.59 11.90
CA GLU A 48 -12.28 -4.73 11.40
C GLU A 48 -11.57 -3.39 11.50
N GLY A 49 -10.25 -3.41 11.69
CA GLY A 49 -9.44 -2.20 11.70
C GLY A 49 -9.55 -1.40 10.39
N LYS A 50 -9.14 -0.13 10.43
CA LYS A 50 -9.17 0.76 9.26
C LYS A 50 -8.20 0.25 8.19
N ALA A 51 -8.66 0.15 6.95
CA ALA A 51 -7.78 -0.06 5.81
C ALA A 51 -6.86 1.16 5.61
N LEU A 52 -5.62 0.94 5.20
CA LEU A 52 -4.72 2.00 4.76
C LEU A 52 -4.72 2.03 3.23
N VAL A 53 -5.20 3.10 2.65
CA VAL A 53 -5.34 3.27 1.21
C VAL A 53 -4.42 4.38 0.74
N ILE A 54 -3.63 4.14 -0.30
CA ILE A 54 -2.79 5.17 -0.91
C ILE A 54 -3.04 5.26 -2.42
N TYR A 55 -3.20 6.50 -2.93
CA TYR A 55 -3.30 6.79 -4.35
C TYR A 55 -2.09 7.59 -4.83
N LEU A 56 -1.40 7.08 -5.84
CA LEU A 56 -0.28 7.74 -6.50
C LEU A 56 -0.75 8.39 -7.80
N HIS A 57 -0.66 9.71 -7.88
CA HIS A 57 -1.15 10.50 -9.02
C HIS A 57 -0.29 10.39 -10.28
N GLY A 58 -0.84 10.80 -11.41
CA GLY A 58 -0.16 10.89 -12.71
C GLY A 58 0.87 12.02 -12.79
N GLY A 59 1.66 12.02 -13.86
CA GLY A 59 2.76 12.99 -14.03
C GLY A 59 2.34 14.45 -14.18
N SER A 60 1.08 14.73 -14.54
CA SER A 60 0.52 16.09 -14.65
C SER A 60 0.29 16.76 -13.30
N SER A 61 0.16 15.97 -12.23
CA SER A 61 -0.20 16.44 -10.90
C SER A 61 1.01 16.62 -9.96
N CYS A 62 2.24 16.53 -10.52
CA CYS A 62 3.47 16.83 -9.78
C CYS A 62 3.49 18.30 -9.34
N GLY A 63 4.01 18.54 -8.14
CA GLY A 63 4.12 19.88 -7.55
C GLY A 63 4.39 19.83 -6.06
N THR A 64 4.33 21.02 -5.45
CA THR A 64 4.57 21.17 -4.00
C THR A 64 3.45 21.95 -3.31
N ASP A 65 2.34 22.20 -4.03
CA ASP A 65 1.20 22.97 -3.55
C ASP A 65 0.25 22.16 -2.65
N ASN A 66 0.40 20.85 -2.64
CA ASN A 66 -0.48 19.91 -1.95
C ASN A 66 -1.97 20.05 -2.35
N ILE A 67 -2.23 20.51 -3.58
CA ILE A 67 -3.58 20.79 -4.12
C ILE A 67 -3.79 20.09 -5.45
N THR A 68 -2.83 20.22 -6.39
CA THR A 68 -2.98 19.79 -7.79
C THR A 68 -3.22 18.29 -7.90
N GLN A 69 -2.63 17.46 -7.05
CA GLN A 69 -2.85 16.01 -7.03
C GLN A 69 -4.30 15.62 -6.72
N MET A 70 -5.05 16.49 -6.04
CA MET A 70 -6.45 16.22 -5.69
C MET A 70 -7.42 16.35 -6.88
N GLN A 71 -6.93 16.75 -8.05
CA GLN A 71 -7.73 16.83 -9.27
C GLN A 71 -7.80 15.49 -10.03
N GLU A 72 -7.14 14.46 -9.54
CA GLU A 72 -7.17 13.12 -10.14
C GLU A 72 -8.50 12.41 -9.87
N PRO A 73 -9.30 12.08 -10.91
CA PRO A 73 -10.64 11.50 -10.72
C PRO A 73 -10.64 10.13 -10.02
N GLY A 74 -9.52 9.40 -10.05
CA GLY A 74 -9.39 8.14 -9.33
C GLY A 74 -9.53 8.29 -7.81
N ILE A 75 -9.17 9.47 -7.26
CA ILE A 75 -9.33 9.78 -5.84
C ILE A 75 -10.81 9.84 -5.47
N ASP A 76 -11.63 10.52 -6.31
CA ASP A 76 -13.07 10.62 -6.11
C ASP A 76 -13.73 9.25 -6.18
N SER A 77 -13.38 8.44 -7.20
CA SER A 77 -13.94 7.11 -7.39
C SER A 77 -13.66 6.19 -6.21
N ILE A 78 -12.42 6.18 -5.70
CA ILE A 78 -12.04 5.39 -4.52
C ILE A 78 -12.69 5.95 -3.27
N GLY A 79 -12.71 7.28 -3.10
CA GLY A 79 -13.34 7.95 -1.97
C GLY A 79 -14.83 7.63 -1.85
N HIS A 80 -15.59 7.75 -2.95
CA HIS A 80 -17.00 7.37 -3.01
C HIS A 80 -17.20 5.89 -2.66
N TYR A 81 -16.38 5.01 -3.23
CA TYR A 81 -16.43 3.58 -2.90
C TYR A 81 -16.28 3.34 -1.39
N LEU A 82 -15.29 3.95 -0.74
CA LEU A 82 -15.06 3.79 0.69
C LEU A 82 -16.27 4.25 1.53
N VAL A 83 -16.87 5.38 1.15
CA VAL A 83 -18.06 5.93 1.83
C VAL A 83 -19.30 5.07 1.60
N ASP A 84 -19.60 4.74 0.34
CA ASP A 84 -20.80 4.01 -0.04
C ASP A 84 -20.83 2.59 0.53
N HIS A 85 -19.66 1.94 0.59
CA HIS A 85 -19.50 0.60 1.16
C HIS A 85 -19.21 0.61 2.66
N GLN A 86 -19.19 1.80 3.29
CA GLN A 86 -18.95 1.98 4.72
C GLN A 86 -17.64 1.28 5.17
N GLN A 87 -16.61 1.35 4.33
CA GLN A 87 -15.28 0.83 4.63
C GLN A 87 -14.54 1.77 5.56
N SER A 88 -14.18 1.31 6.76
CA SER A 88 -13.28 2.07 7.62
C SER A 88 -11.90 2.18 6.97
N ALA A 89 -11.41 3.40 6.75
CA ALA A 89 -10.13 3.61 6.06
C ALA A 89 -9.42 4.89 6.47
N VAL A 90 -8.09 4.88 6.36
CA VAL A 90 -7.24 6.07 6.24
C VAL A 90 -6.80 6.16 4.78
N PHE A 91 -7.20 7.22 4.09
CA PHE A 91 -6.91 7.42 2.68
C PHE A 91 -5.86 8.50 2.48
N LEU A 92 -4.72 8.14 1.91
CA LEU A 92 -3.55 8.97 1.68
C LEU A 92 -3.40 9.33 0.21
N VAL A 93 -3.16 10.62 -0.08
CA VAL A 93 -2.88 11.13 -1.41
C VAL A 93 -1.62 12.00 -1.35
N PRO A 94 -0.43 11.42 -1.45
CA PRO A 94 0.82 12.19 -1.49
C PRO A 94 0.97 12.94 -2.80
N GLN A 95 1.79 14.01 -2.78
CA GLN A 95 2.17 14.75 -3.98
C GLN A 95 3.64 14.54 -4.31
N CYS A 96 3.92 14.02 -5.51
CA CYS A 96 5.27 13.90 -6.04
C CYS A 96 5.77 15.31 -6.44
N PRO A 97 6.86 15.81 -5.84
CA PRO A 97 7.31 17.17 -6.09
C PRO A 97 7.99 17.34 -7.46
N ASP A 98 8.57 16.27 -8.01
CA ASP A 98 9.35 16.31 -9.24
C ASP A 98 9.01 15.13 -10.15
N ARG A 99 8.50 15.47 -11.34
CA ARG A 99 8.15 14.47 -12.37
C ARG A 99 9.35 13.66 -12.86
N ASN A 100 10.55 14.26 -12.89
CA ASN A 100 11.75 13.56 -13.36
C ASN A 100 12.20 12.50 -12.34
N ARG A 101 12.05 12.78 -11.06
CA ARG A 101 12.27 11.80 -9.98
C ARG A 101 11.17 10.74 -9.99
N GLY A 102 9.94 11.16 -10.22
CA GLY A 102 8.76 10.30 -10.21
C GLY A 102 8.61 9.45 -8.95
N TRP A 103 7.59 8.61 -8.91
CA TRP A 103 7.33 7.74 -7.76
C TRP A 103 8.40 6.67 -7.55
N GLY A 104 9.07 6.24 -8.64
CA GLY A 104 10.18 5.28 -8.54
C GLY A 104 11.34 5.79 -7.70
N GLY A 105 11.69 7.07 -7.85
CA GLY A 105 12.71 7.73 -7.04
C GLY A 105 12.28 8.07 -5.61
N MET A 106 10.98 7.95 -5.32
CA MET A 106 10.37 8.27 -4.02
C MET A 106 9.88 7.04 -3.25
N ALA A 107 10.23 5.83 -3.70
CA ALA A 107 9.71 4.61 -3.09
C ALA A 107 10.00 4.51 -1.57
N LYS A 108 11.14 5.01 -1.12
CA LYS A 108 11.50 5.04 0.32
C LYS A 108 10.67 6.08 1.10
N ASP A 109 10.41 7.24 0.49
CA ASP A 109 9.60 8.31 1.10
C ASP A 109 8.14 7.85 1.26
N ILE A 110 7.60 7.18 0.22
CA ILE A 110 6.26 6.58 0.27
C ILE A 110 6.17 5.46 1.30
N LYS A 111 7.19 4.59 1.37
CA LYS A 111 7.22 3.53 2.37
C LYS A 111 7.24 4.11 3.79
N ALA A 112 8.02 5.16 4.03
CA ALA A 112 8.09 5.82 5.33
C ALA A 112 6.74 6.47 5.71
N LEU A 113 6.04 7.10 4.76
CA LEU A 113 4.70 7.63 4.98
C LEU A 113 3.70 6.51 5.33
N LEU A 114 3.74 5.40 4.59
CA LEU A 114 2.87 4.25 4.85
C LEU A 114 3.15 3.63 6.22
N ASP A 115 4.42 3.45 6.59
CA ASP A 115 4.79 2.92 7.91
C ASP A 115 4.32 3.85 9.03
N PHE A 116 4.49 5.16 8.85
CA PHE A 116 3.98 6.16 9.80
C PHE A 116 2.46 6.05 9.96
N ALA A 117 1.72 5.99 8.86
CA ALA A 117 0.26 5.91 8.88
C ALA A 117 -0.25 4.56 9.42
N ALA A 118 0.44 3.45 9.14
CA ALA A 118 0.09 2.12 9.63
C ALA A 118 0.20 1.99 11.16
N HIS A 119 0.98 2.85 11.82
CA HIS A 119 1.05 2.92 13.28
C HIS A 119 -0.03 3.81 13.91
N SER A 120 -0.92 4.41 13.09
CA SER A 120 -2.05 5.19 13.60
C SER A 120 -3.08 4.28 14.27
N GLU A 121 -3.78 4.81 15.28
CA GLU A 121 -4.77 4.04 16.03
C GLU A 121 -5.87 3.48 15.12
N GLY A 122 -6.12 2.20 15.24
CA GLY A 122 -7.16 1.49 14.53
C GLY A 122 -6.84 1.10 13.09
N VAL A 123 -5.64 1.34 12.58
CA VAL A 123 -5.21 0.84 11.24
C VAL A 123 -4.86 -0.65 11.34
N ASP A 124 -5.42 -1.43 10.42
CA ASP A 124 -5.10 -2.83 10.23
C ASP A 124 -3.89 -2.96 9.28
N PRO A 125 -2.72 -3.42 9.74
CA PRO A 125 -1.53 -3.54 8.92
C PRO A 125 -1.66 -4.60 7.81
N ASP A 126 -2.65 -5.47 7.88
CA ASP A 126 -2.90 -6.50 6.87
C ASP A 126 -3.85 -6.02 5.76
N ARG A 127 -4.34 -4.76 5.85
CA ARG A 127 -5.25 -4.15 4.89
C ARG A 127 -4.67 -2.86 4.29
N ILE A 128 -3.48 -2.95 3.67
CA ILE A 128 -2.81 -1.83 3.01
C ILE A 128 -2.97 -1.98 1.49
N TYR A 129 -3.60 -1.00 0.83
CA TYR A 129 -3.92 -1.02 -0.59
C TYR A 129 -3.27 0.13 -1.34
N ILE A 130 -2.75 -0.15 -2.54
CA ILE A 130 -2.07 0.85 -3.36
C ILE A 130 -2.68 0.95 -4.75
N PHE A 131 -2.96 2.19 -5.16
CA PHE A 131 -3.56 2.55 -6.42
C PHE A 131 -2.72 3.58 -7.17
N GLY A 132 -2.88 3.66 -8.48
CA GLY A 132 -2.29 4.74 -9.27
C GLY A 132 -2.49 4.59 -10.76
N GLY A 133 -2.56 5.74 -11.45
CA GLY A 133 -2.65 5.83 -12.91
C GLY A 133 -1.40 6.43 -13.54
N SER A 134 -1.03 5.98 -14.75
CA SER A 134 0.10 6.54 -15.50
C SER A 134 1.43 6.46 -14.72
N MET A 135 2.06 7.59 -14.44
CA MET A 135 3.25 7.66 -13.56
C MET A 135 2.96 7.03 -12.19
N GLY A 136 1.76 7.25 -11.64
CA GLY A 136 1.32 6.65 -10.38
C GLY A 136 1.15 5.13 -10.47
N GLY A 137 0.66 4.63 -11.59
CA GLY A 137 0.55 3.19 -11.83
C GLY A 137 1.93 2.52 -11.95
N THR A 138 2.90 3.18 -12.62
CA THR A 138 4.29 2.72 -12.64
C THR A 138 4.90 2.80 -11.21
N GLY A 139 4.53 3.81 -10.43
CA GLY A 139 4.87 3.91 -9.01
C GLY A 139 4.29 2.76 -8.19
N THR A 140 3.03 2.38 -8.45
CA THR A 140 2.38 1.22 -7.83
C THR A 140 3.18 -0.05 -8.10
N TRP A 141 3.51 -0.35 -9.36
CA TRP A 141 4.38 -1.47 -9.71
C TRP A 141 5.72 -1.43 -8.97
N LYS A 142 6.33 -0.23 -8.90
CA LYS A 142 7.60 -0.05 -8.19
C LYS A 142 7.48 -0.35 -6.70
N MET A 143 6.42 0.08 -6.05
CA MET A 143 6.19 -0.19 -4.64
C MET A 143 5.99 -1.69 -4.38
N LEU A 144 5.15 -2.36 -5.19
CA LEU A 144 4.94 -3.81 -5.11
C LEU A 144 6.25 -4.59 -5.28
N SER A 145 7.06 -4.23 -6.28
CA SER A 145 8.35 -4.88 -6.56
C SER A 145 9.43 -4.59 -5.49
N SER A 146 9.36 -3.42 -4.82
CA SER A 146 10.38 -3.02 -3.83
C SER A 146 10.07 -3.52 -2.43
N TYR A 147 8.81 -3.80 -2.13
CA TYR A 147 8.34 -4.16 -0.79
C TYR A 147 7.40 -5.38 -0.87
N PRO A 148 7.96 -6.58 -1.09
CA PRO A 148 7.17 -7.81 -1.16
C PRO A 148 6.43 -8.05 0.17
N ASN A 149 5.25 -8.66 0.09
CA ASN A 149 4.38 -8.93 1.26
C ASN A 149 4.00 -7.69 2.10
N TYR A 150 4.05 -6.50 1.53
CA TYR A 150 3.70 -5.28 2.27
C TYR A 150 2.25 -4.84 2.05
N PHE A 151 1.72 -5.08 0.86
CA PHE A 151 0.37 -4.68 0.47
C PHE A 151 -0.60 -5.87 0.48
N ALA A 152 -1.85 -5.61 0.80
CA ALA A 152 -2.95 -6.56 0.66
C ALA A 152 -3.31 -6.78 -0.81
N ALA A 153 -3.35 -5.71 -1.59
CA ALA A 153 -3.50 -5.73 -3.04
C ALA A 153 -3.01 -4.42 -3.67
N GLY A 154 -2.76 -4.44 -4.98
CA GLY A 154 -2.40 -3.27 -5.77
C GLY A 154 -3.18 -3.15 -7.07
N MET A 155 -3.50 -1.90 -7.47
CA MET A 155 -4.19 -1.65 -8.74
C MET A 155 -3.47 -0.60 -9.58
N PRO A 156 -2.40 -0.99 -10.33
CA PRO A 156 -1.76 -0.14 -11.31
C PRO A 156 -2.61 -0.01 -12.57
N CYS A 157 -2.87 1.23 -13.04
CA CYS A 157 -3.64 1.50 -14.26
C CYS A 157 -2.81 2.29 -15.26
N ALA A 158 -2.97 2.02 -16.57
CA ALA A 158 -2.24 2.69 -17.66
C ALA A 158 -0.74 2.78 -17.36
N ALA A 159 -0.09 1.67 -17.00
CA ALA A 159 1.23 1.64 -16.40
C ALA A 159 2.17 0.61 -17.01
N ASN A 160 3.48 0.88 -16.92
CA ASN A 160 4.53 0.02 -17.45
C ASN A 160 5.26 -0.72 -16.31
N PRO A 161 5.19 -2.06 -16.23
CA PRO A 161 5.92 -2.86 -15.24
C PRO A 161 7.38 -3.15 -15.63
N LYS A 162 7.90 -2.56 -16.70
CA LYS A 162 9.27 -2.83 -17.19
C LYS A 162 10.31 -2.65 -16.06
N GLY A 163 11.14 -3.66 -15.89
CA GLY A 163 12.23 -3.65 -14.91
C GLY A 163 11.78 -3.94 -13.46
N MET A 164 10.54 -4.36 -13.26
CA MET A 164 10.08 -4.86 -11.96
C MET A 164 10.47 -6.34 -11.77
N ASN A 165 10.59 -6.77 -10.52
CA ASN A 165 10.88 -8.15 -10.18
C ASN A 165 9.56 -8.91 -9.96
N ALA A 166 9.25 -9.89 -10.81
CA ALA A 166 8.01 -10.65 -10.74
C ALA A 166 7.92 -11.49 -9.45
N GLU A 167 9.00 -12.09 -8.96
CA GLU A 167 9.00 -12.87 -7.72
C GLU A 167 8.62 -12.02 -6.51
N ASN A 168 9.05 -10.75 -6.49
CA ASN A 168 8.69 -9.83 -5.41
C ASN A 168 7.23 -9.39 -5.50
N VAL A 169 6.71 -9.16 -6.72
CA VAL A 169 5.33 -8.74 -6.94
C VAL A 169 4.36 -9.88 -6.69
N ALA A 170 4.70 -11.13 -7.09
CA ALA A 170 3.85 -12.31 -6.97
C ALA A 170 3.48 -12.69 -5.51
N THR A 171 3.83 -11.87 -4.55
CA THR A 171 3.40 -11.99 -3.15
C THR A 171 2.17 -11.15 -2.83
N THR A 172 1.63 -10.42 -3.82
CA THR A 172 0.56 -9.44 -3.61
C THR A 172 -0.42 -9.47 -4.78
N PRO A 173 -1.71 -9.77 -4.56
CA PRO A 173 -2.74 -9.72 -5.60
C PRO A 173 -2.77 -8.41 -6.38
N VAL A 174 -2.84 -8.49 -7.71
CA VAL A 174 -2.78 -7.32 -8.58
C VAL A 174 -3.94 -7.28 -9.56
N TYR A 175 -4.58 -6.10 -9.66
CA TYR A 175 -5.55 -5.79 -10.72
C TYR A 175 -4.94 -4.76 -11.67
N ASN A 176 -4.49 -5.15 -12.85
CA ASN A 176 -3.93 -4.23 -13.84
C ASN A 176 -4.94 -3.90 -14.95
N VAL A 177 -5.16 -2.60 -15.21
CA VAL A 177 -6.04 -2.13 -16.29
C VAL A 177 -5.25 -1.31 -17.29
N MET A 178 -5.38 -1.66 -18.58
CA MET A 178 -4.75 -0.99 -19.70
C MET A 178 -5.78 -0.52 -20.73
N GLY A 179 -5.52 0.58 -21.40
CA GLY A 179 -6.35 1.09 -22.50
C GLY A 179 -5.95 0.49 -23.84
N GLY A 180 -6.91 -0.09 -24.57
CA GLY A 180 -6.65 -0.66 -25.89
C GLY A 180 -6.29 0.39 -26.97
N ALA A 181 -6.72 1.66 -26.80
CA ALA A 181 -6.38 2.79 -27.66
C ALA A 181 -5.37 3.76 -27.02
N ASP A 182 -4.74 3.36 -25.91
CA ASP A 182 -3.69 4.14 -25.24
C ASP A 182 -2.46 4.24 -26.15
N LYS A 183 -2.04 5.49 -26.45
CA LYS A 183 -0.88 5.80 -27.30
C LYS A 183 0.38 6.07 -26.48
N ILE A 184 0.27 6.22 -25.15
CA ILE A 184 1.39 6.39 -24.23
C ILE A 184 1.83 5.02 -23.71
N MET A 185 0.89 4.22 -23.25
CA MET A 185 1.06 2.79 -22.95
C MET A 185 0.61 1.99 -24.20
N ASP A 186 1.37 2.12 -25.26
CA ASP A 186 1.07 1.57 -26.59
C ASP A 186 1.10 0.03 -26.66
N GLY A 187 1.09 -0.52 -27.86
CA GLY A 187 1.09 -1.97 -28.05
C GLY A 187 2.34 -2.66 -27.50
N GLU A 188 3.50 -2.01 -27.56
CA GLU A 188 4.75 -2.55 -26.97
C GLU A 188 4.65 -2.60 -25.44
N VAL A 189 4.22 -1.51 -24.83
CA VAL A 189 4.06 -1.46 -23.36
C VAL A 189 2.99 -2.44 -22.88
N ARG A 190 1.88 -2.58 -23.63
CA ARG A 190 0.84 -3.58 -23.29
C ARG A 190 1.38 -5.01 -23.38
N ALA A 191 2.19 -5.30 -24.38
CA ALA A 191 2.83 -6.62 -24.50
C ALA A 191 3.80 -6.90 -23.32
N ILE A 192 4.55 -5.90 -22.87
CA ILE A 192 5.39 -5.99 -21.67
C ILE A 192 4.52 -6.26 -20.43
N ALA A 193 3.40 -5.55 -20.29
CA ALA A 193 2.48 -5.74 -19.17
C ALA A 193 1.85 -7.15 -19.18
N GLU A 194 1.42 -7.62 -20.34
CA GLU A 194 0.86 -8.97 -20.51
C GLU A 194 1.88 -10.05 -20.17
N ASP A 195 3.11 -9.93 -20.66
CA ASP A 195 4.19 -10.87 -20.34
C ASP A 195 4.49 -10.87 -18.84
N PHE A 196 4.53 -9.71 -18.20
CA PHE A 196 4.74 -9.59 -16.77
C PHE A 196 3.61 -10.25 -15.95
N ILE A 197 2.36 -10.05 -16.34
CA ILE A 197 1.20 -10.71 -15.74
C ILE A 197 1.28 -12.23 -15.92
N ASN A 198 1.71 -12.72 -17.08
CA ASN A 198 1.92 -14.15 -17.31
C ASN A 198 3.01 -14.72 -16.38
N GLN A 199 4.07 -13.96 -16.09
CA GLN A 199 5.09 -14.34 -15.11
C GLN A 199 4.48 -14.44 -13.70
N LEU A 200 3.66 -13.46 -13.27
CA LEU A 200 2.99 -13.47 -11.97
C LEU A 200 2.07 -14.69 -11.84
N ASN A 201 1.25 -14.97 -12.86
CA ASN A 201 0.38 -16.15 -12.88
C ASN A 201 1.17 -17.46 -12.80
N ALA A 202 2.32 -17.54 -13.48
CA ALA A 202 3.20 -18.72 -13.42
C ALA A 202 3.82 -18.94 -12.02
N LEU A 203 3.96 -17.87 -11.24
CA LEU A 203 4.40 -17.90 -9.85
C LEU A 203 3.25 -18.17 -8.86
N GLY A 204 2.01 -18.28 -9.35
CA GLY A 204 0.84 -18.61 -8.55
C GLY A 204 0.17 -17.40 -7.89
N ASP A 205 0.49 -16.18 -8.34
CA ASP A 205 -0.16 -14.96 -7.86
C ASP A 205 -1.60 -14.84 -8.37
N GLU A 206 -2.45 -14.21 -7.58
CA GLU A 206 -3.81 -13.87 -7.98
C GLU A 206 -3.81 -12.54 -8.73
N THR A 207 -3.84 -12.61 -10.07
CA THR A 207 -3.83 -11.42 -10.92
C THR A 207 -5.09 -11.28 -11.76
N LYS A 208 -5.49 -10.01 -11.99
CA LYS A 208 -6.46 -9.62 -13.03
C LYS A 208 -5.76 -8.71 -14.03
N TYR A 209 -5.98 -8.97 -15.30
CA TYR A 209 -5.48 -8.14 -16.39
C TYR A 209 -6.58 -7.83 -17.37
N GLU A 210 -6.83 -6.55 -17.59
CA GLU A 210 -7.83 -6.10 -18.55
C GLU A 210 -7.22 -5.09 -19.53
N VAL A 211 -7.46 -5.33 -20.83
CA VAL A 211 -7.23 -4.34 -21.89
C VAL A 211 -8.60 -3.89 -22.39
N VAL A 212 -9.02 -2.67 -22.02
CA VAL A 212 -10.34 -2.16 -22.38
C VAL A 212 -10.28 -1.52 -23.76
N ALA A 213 -10.99 -2.11 -24.72
CA ALA A 213 -11.03 -1.64 -26.08
C ALA A 213 -11.53 -0.18 -26.18
N GLY A 214 -10.86 0.64 -27.00
CA GLY A 214 -11.22 2.04 -27.22
C GLY A 214 -10.81 3.01 -26.12
N TRP A 215 -10.34 2.56 -24.98
CA TRP A 215 -9.88 3.45 -23.91
C TRP A 215 -8.52 4.07 -24.25
N SER A 216 -8.48 5.40 -24.21
CA SER A 216 -7.24 6.18 -24.26
C SER A 216 -6.47 6.10 -22.95
N HIS A 217 -5.27 6.70 -22.90
CA HIS A 217 -4.48 6.83 -21.68
C HIS A 217 -5.27 7.52 -20.57
N GLU A 218 -5.84 8.69 -20.89
CA GLU A 218 -6.63 9.49 -19.97
C GLU A 218 -7.89 8.74 -19.50
N THR A 219 -8.64 8.12 -20.42
CA THR A 219 -9.82 7.32 -20.09
C THR A 219 -9.48 6.19 -19.14
N THR A 220 -8.33 5.53 -19.34
CA THR A 220 -7.88 4.45 -18.46
C THR A 220 -7.60 4.98 -17.06
N CYS A 221 -6.88 6.10 -16.94
CA CYS A 221 -6.59 6.70 -15.64
C CYS A 221 -7.86 7.14 -14.89
N ILE A 222 -8.88 7.62 -15.63
CA ILE A 222 -10.13 8.13 -15.03
C ILE A 222 -11.11 7.01 -14.67
N GLN A 223 -11.34 6.05 -15.58
CA GLN A 223 -12.47 5.12 -15.50
C GLN A 223 -12.10 3.72 -14.97
N SER A 224 -10.86 3.51 -14.56
CA SER A 224 -10.45 2.19 -14.05
C SER A 224 -11.05 1.81 -12.71
N TYR A 225 -11.30 2.77 -11.83
CA TYR A 225 -11.68 2.53 -10.43
C TYR A 225 -13.20 2.36 -10.28
N THR A 226 -13.74 1.30 -10.90
CA THR A 226 -15.17 0.95 -10.83
C THR A 226 -15.45 0.04 -9.63
N THR A 227 -16.70 0.07 -9.13
CA THR A 227 -17.12 -0.78 -7.99
C THR A 227 -16.70 -2.25 -8.14
N PRO A 228 -16.94 -2.97 -9.26
CA PRO A 228 -16.55 -4.38 -9.35
C PRO A 228 -15.04 -4.63 -9.23
N ARG A 229 -14.21 -3.69 -9.71
CA ARG A 229 -12.75 -3.80 -9.59
C ARG A 229 -12.27 -3.48 -8.19
N LEU A 230 -12.87 -2.45 -7.57
CA LEU A 230 -12.58 -2.09 -6.18
C LEU A 230 -13.06 -3.19 -5.21
N ASP A 231 -14.23 -3.81 -5.45
CA ASP A 231 -14.69 -4.97 -4.69
C ASP A 231 -13.64 -6.09 -4.69
N TRP A 232 -13.07 -6.37 -5.87
CA TRP A 232 -12.02 -7.38 -5.98
C TRP A 232 -10.77 -6.98 -5.20
N VAL A 233 -10.30 -5.72 -5.31
CA VAL A 233 -9.10 -5.25 -4.62
C VAL A 233 -9.29 -5.29 -3.10
N PHE A 234 -10.42 -4.79 -2.59
CA PHE A 234 -10.69 -4.71 -1.16
C PHE A 234 -11.11 -6.06 -0.53
N ALA A 235 -11.38 -7.09 -1.34
CA ALA A 235 -11.63 -8.45 -0.85
C ALA A 235 -10.36 -9.14 -0.32
N HIS A 236 -9.18 -8.60 -0.61
CA HIS A 236 -7.91 -9.19 -0.19
C HIS A 236 -7.44 -8.58 1.14
N ALA A 237 -6.82 -9.42 1.96
CA ALA A 237 -6.02 -9.00 3.10
C ALA A 237 -4.64 -9.67 2.98
N ARG A 238 -3.61 -8.99 3.44
CA ARG A 238 -2.28 -9.57 3.47
C ARG A 238 -2.31 -10.84 4.34
N GLN A 239 -1.93 -11.95 3.76
CA GLN A 239 -1.73 -13.15 4.53
C GLN A 239 -0.40 -12.99 5.28
N THR A 240 -0.45 -12.54 6.52
CA THR A 240 0.65 -12.83 7.43
C THR A 240 0.68 -14.35 7.55
N THR A 241 1.53 -15.00 6.75
CA THR A 241 1.96 -16.32 7.14
C THR A 241 2.63 -16.11 8.49
N ASP A 242 1.86 -16.33 9.55
CA ASP A 242 2.48 -16.71 10.81
C ASP A 242 3.38 -17.89 10.47
N PHE A 243 4.68 -17.62 10.28
CA PHE A 243 5.69 -18.67 10.27
C PHE A 243 5.80 -19.34 11.66
N VAL A 244 4.75 -19.25 12.46
CA VAL A 244 4.39 -20.21 13.49
C VAL A 244 3.42 -21.24 12.91
N SER A 245 3.56 -21.58 11.61
CA SER A 245 2.98 -22.80 11.10
C SER A 245 3.72 -23.94 11.80
N SER A 246 3.07 -24.44 12.85
CA SER A 246 3.28 -25.80 13.38
C SER A 246 4.72 -26.30 13.12
N VAL A 247 5.68 -25.83 13.91
CA VAL A 247 6.71 -26.76 14.34
C VAL A 247 5.90 -27.87 14.97
N THR A 248 5.64 -28.93 14.19
CA THR A 248 5.22 -30.19 14.73
C THR A 248 6.37 -30.53 15.66
N THR A 249 6.24 -30.17 16.92
CA THR A 249 7.12 -30.60 17.96
C THR A 249 6.92 -32.11 18.00
N GLN A 250 7.75 -32.83 17.25
CA GLN A 250 8.11 -34.12 17.73
C GLN A 250 8.56 -33.86 19.16
N SER A 251 7.77 -34.33 20.11
CA SER A 251 8.05 -34.20 21.53
C SER A 251 9.31 -35.00 21.83
N SER A 252 10.46 -34.43 21.58
CA SER A 252 11.66 -34.75 22.35
C SER A 252 11.67 -33.74 23.49
N SER A 253 11.34 -34.20 24.67
CA SER A 253 11.42 -33.46 25.92
C SER A 253 12.87 -33.08 26.21
N THR A 254 13.34 -32.03 25.57
CA THR A 254 14.61 -31.39 25.93
C THR A 254 14.23 -30.09 26.63
N ASP A 255 14.57 -30.04 27.89
CA ASP A 255 14.38 -28.87 28.79
C ASP A 255 15.28 -27.73 28.32
N ARG A 256 14.82 -26.97 27.28
CA ARG A 256 15.60 -25.93 26.62
C ARG A 256 15.03 -24.54 26.91
N TRP A 257 15.94 -23.63 27.22
CA TRP A 257 15.66 -22.23 27.48
C TRP A 257 16.21 -21.38 26.33
N TYR A 258 15.48 -20.36 25.96
CA TYR A 258 15.89 -19.40 24.92
C TYR A 258 15.70 -17.96 25.42
N SER A 259 16.61 -17.09 25.04
CA SER A 259 16.41 -15.64 25.17
C SER A 259 15.28 -15.17 24.22
N LEU A 260 14.80 -13.93 24.41
CA LEU A 260 13.82 -13.32 23.48
C LEU A 260 14.38 -13.15 22.04
N GLN A 261 15.70 -13.20 21.86
CA GLN A 261 16.37 -13.18 20.57
C GLN A 261 16.52 -14.57 19.95
N GLY A 262 15.96 -15.63 20.58
CA GLY A 262 16.04 -17.00 20.08
C GLY A 262 17.36 -17.71 20.36
N ILE A 263 18.24 -17.13 21.19
CA ILE A 263 19.52 -17.76 21.57
C ILE A 263 19.27 -18.76 22.67
N GLU A 264 19.71 -20.02 22.46
CA GLU A 264 19.61 -21.06 23.50
C GLU A 264 20.52 -20.74 24.70
N VAL A 265 19.96 -20.87 25.91
CA VAL A 265 20.66 -20.66 27.17
C VAL A 265 20.53 -21.94 28.03
N LEU A 266 21.62 -22.44 28.56
CA LEU A 266 21.62 -23.71 29.31
C LEU A 266 20.75 -23.65 30.58
N SER A 267 20.68 -22.50 31.24
CA SER A 267 19.78 -22.20 32.35
C SER A 267 19.88 -20.71 32.64
N PRO A 268 18.78 -19.96 32.71
CA PRO A 268 18.86 -18.54 32.98
C PRO A 268 19.28 -18.29 34.42
N LYS A 269 20.46 -17.66 34.59
CA LYS A 269 21.01 -17.27 35.91
C LYS A 269 20.77 -15.81 36.26
N GLN A 270 20.22 -15.03 35.32
CA GLN A 270 19.94 -13.61 35.52
C GLN A 270 18.43 -13.35 35.45
N PRO A 271 17.90 -12.40 36.22
CA PRO A 271 16.52 -11.97 36.09
C PRO A 271 16.23 -11.53 34.67
N GLY A 272 15.11 -11.95 34.09
CA GLY A 272 14.75 -11.64 32.73
C GLY A 272 13.56 -12.43 32.21
N ILE A 273 13.21 -12.18 30.94
CA ILE A 273 12.16 -12.90 30.25
C ILE A 273 12.82 -13.89 29.28
N TYR A 274 12.39 -15.15 29.36
CA TYR A 274 12.91 -16.27 28.56
C TYR A 274 11.75 -17.06 27.98
N VAL A 275 12.04 -17.89 26.97
CA VAL A 275 11.12 -18.89 26.43
C VAL A 275 11.62 -20.26 26.90
N HIS A 276 10.77 -21.00 27.60
CA HIS A 276 11.04 -22.36 28.09
C HIS A 276 9.92 -23.29 27.65
N ASN A 277 10.26 -24.32 26.89
CA ASN A 277 9.30 -25.27 26.31
C ASN A 277 8.14 -24.58 25.57
N GLY A 278 8.47 -23.55 24.76
CA GLY A 278 7.50 -22.78 23.99
C GLY A 278 6.64 -21.78 24.81
N ARG A 279 6.92 -21.60 26.10
CA ARG A 279 6.18 -20.68 26.97
C ARG A 279 7.08 -19.57 27.48
N LYS A 280 6.51 -18.36 27.57
CA LYS A 280 7.20 -17.20 28.17
C LYS A 280 7.30 -17.39 29.69
N VAL A 281 8.51 -17.29 30.22
CA VAL A 281 8.82 -17.44 31.65
C VAL A 281 9.58 -16.21 32.13
N VAL A 282 9.17 -15.67 33.29
CA VAL A 282 9.89 -14.57 33.97
C VAL A 282 10.76 -15.21 35.04
N VAL A 283 12.08 -15.08 34.91
CA VAL A 283 13.05 -15.44 35.96
C VAL A 283 13.30 -14.16 36.79
N ARG A 284 13.16 -14.27 38.10
CA ARG A 284 13.33 -13.18 39.08
C ARG A 284 14.64 -13.32 39.81
#